data_34aaaee24b4eeeddf678b598e9e437a2
#
_entry.id   34aaaee24b4eeeddf678b598e9e437a2
#
_cell.length_a   1.000
_cell.length_b   1.000
_cell.length_c   1.000
_cell.angle_alpha   90.00
_cell.angle_beta   90.00
_cell.angle_gamma   90.00
#
_symmetry.space_group_name_H-M   'P 1'
#
loop_
_entity.id
_entity.type
_entity.pdbx_description
1 polymer ?
#
loop_
_entity_poly.entity_id
_entity_poly.type
_entity_poly.pdbx_seq_one_letter_code
_entity_poly.pdbx_strand_id
1 'polypeptide(L)' 'MRSEAERILQDALDTLDESHRSIIILRDIEDLPYEEIAEILDLPRGTVKSRLHRARVQLARSLSRHIDKEDVFE' A
#
# COMPACT_ATOMS: atom_id res chain seq x y z
N MET A 1 1.63 10.44 -18.67
CA MET A 1 1.04 11.31 -17.65
C MET A 1 0.14 10.52 -16.73
N ARG A 2 0.24 10.71 -15.44
CA ARG A 2 -0.56 9.95 -14.49
C ARG A 2 -1.96 10.55 -14.35
N SER A 3 -2.94 9.68 -14.15
CA SER A 3 -4.29 10.12 -13.83
C SER A 3 -4.32 10.68 -12.40
N GLU A 4 -5.41 11.35 -12.07
CA GLU A 4 -5.62 11.86 -10.73
C GLU A 4 -5.61 10.72 -9.70
N ALA A 5 -6.29 9.61 -10.04
CA ALA A 5 -6.35 8.46 -9.13
C ALA A 5 -4.96 7.87 -8.90
N GLU A 6 -4.16 7.76 -9.95
CA GLU A 6 -2.81 7.23 -9.83
C GLU A 6 -1.93 8.15 -8.98
N ARG A 7 -2.08 9.45 -9.15
CA ARG A 7 -1.32 10.42 -8.36
C ARG A 7 -1.69 10.33 -6.89
N ILE A 8 -2.98 10.23 -6.59
CA ILE A 8 -3.45 10.10 -5.20
C ILE A 8 -2.91 8.82 -4.58
N LEU A 9 -2.96 7.71 -5.32
CA LEU A 9 -2.45 6.45 -4.82
C LEU A 9 -0.95 6.53 -4.55
N GLN A 10 -0.19 7.12 -5.47
CA GLN A 10 1.25 7.26 -5.28
C GLN A 10 1.56 8.12 -4.06
N ASP A 11 0.85 9.23 -3.90
CA ASP A 11 1.06 10.10 -2.75
C ASP A 11 0.75 9.37 -1.43
N ALA A 12 -0.32 8.59 -1.42
CA ALA A 12 -0.68 7.83 -0.23
C ALA A 12 0.36 6.76 0.08
N LEU A 13 0.85 6.06 -0.93
CA LEU A 13 1.91 5.06 -0.74
C LEU A 13 3.17 5.71 -0.18
N ASP A 14 3.49 6.91 -0.63
CA ASP A 14 4.69 7.60 -0.18
C ASP A 14 4.62 8.00 1.31
N THR A 15 3.43 8.02 1.90
CA THR A 15 3.31 8.32 3.33
C THR A 15 3.58 7.10 4.20
N LEU A 16 3.61 5.91 3.62
CA LEU A 16 3.86 4.68 4.37
C LEU A 16 5.34 4.47 4.57
N ASP A 17 5.70 3.77 5.64
CA ASP A 17 7.09 3.37 5.77
C ASP A 17 7.40 2.30 4.72
N GLU A 18 8.68 2.06 4.53
CA GLU A 18 9.13 1.18 3.45
C GLU A 18 8.58 -0.22 3.57
N SER A 19 8.49 -0.75 4.79
CA SER A 19 8.03 -2.13 4.97
C SER A 19 6.57 -2.30 4.57
N HIS A 20 5.74 -1.31 4.86
CA HIS A 20 4.33 -1.36 4.45
C HIS A 20 4.15 -1.10 2.96
N ARG A 21 4.89 -0.14 2.43
CA ARG A 21 4.79 0.19 1.01
C ARG A 21 5.24 -0.99 0.14
N SER A 22 6.35 -1.61 0.51
CA SER A 22 6.91 -2.71 -0.28
C SER A 22 5.95 -3.88 -0.39
N ILE A 23 5.31 -4.26 0.71
CA ILE A 23 4.46 -5.44 0.68
C ILE A 23 3.18 -5.18 -0.11
N ILE A 24 2.66 -3.96 -0.07
CA ILE A 24 1.51 -3.60 -0.89
C ILE A 24 1.88 -3.64 -2.37
N ILE A 25 3.03 -3.10 -2.73
CA ILE A 25 3.46 -3.10 -4.12
C ILE A 25 3.62 -4.54 -4.62
N LEU A 26 4.27 -5.39 -3.84
CA LEU A 26 4.50 -6.77 -4.26
C LEU A 26 3.20 -7.56 -4.41
N ARG A 27 2.25 -7.36 -3.52
CA ARG A 27 1.01 -8.15 -3.57
C ARG A 27 -0.07 -7.49 -4.42
N ASP A 28 -0.35 -6.21 -4.19
CA ASP A 28 -1.53 -5.58 -4.77
C ASP A 28 -1.27 -4.99 -6.15
N ILE A 29 -0.04 -4.64 -6.45
CA ILE A 29 0.31 -4.07 -7.76
C ILE A 29 0.94 -5.13 -8.64
N GLU A 30 1.89 -5.90 -8.12
CA GLU A 30 2.59 -6.91 -8.91
C GLU A 30 1.94 -8.29 -8.84
N ASP A 31 1.00 -8.46 -7.92
CA ASP A 31 0.19 -9.69 -7.81
C ASP A 31 1.01 -10.95 -7.56
N LEU A 32 2.07 -10.84 -6.74
CA LEU A 32 2.90 -11.99 -6.41
C LEU A 32 2.22 -12.86 -5.36
N PRO A 33 2.43 -14.18 -5.41
CA PRO A 33 1.89 -15.06 -4.36
C PRO A 33 2.61 -14.86 -3.04
N TYR A 34 1.94 -15.19 -1.95
CA TYR A 34 2.48 -14.97 -0.60
C TYR A 34 3.82 -15.65 -0.39
N GLU A 35 4.01 -16.86 -0.92
CA GLU A 35 5.28 -17.57 -0.78
C GLU A 35 6.44 -16.77 -1.37
N GLU A 36 6.20 -16.18 -2.52
CA GLU A 36 7.24 -15.42 -3.21
C GLU A 36 7.56 -14.14 -2.44
N ILE A 37 6.51 -13.48 -1.92
CA ILE A 37 6.71 -12.28 -1.11
C ILE A 37 7.52 -12.61 0.15
N ALA A 38 7.19 -13.74 0.79
CA ALA A 38 7.91 -14.18 1.98
C ALA A 38 9.40 -14.35 1.68
N GLU A 39 9.73 -14.90 0.52
CA GLU A 39 11.12 -15.07 0.13
C GLU A 39 11.80 -13.73 -0.14
N ILE A 40 11.13 -12.86 -0.88
CA ILE A 40 11.71 -11.57 -1.23
C ILE A 40 11.99 -10.73 0.00
N LEU A 41 11.05 -10.71 0.94
CA LEU A 41 11.15 -9.89 2.14
C LEU A 41 11.81 -10.62 3.31
N ASP A 42 12.15 -11.88 3.13
CA ASP A 42 12.76 -12.72 4.17
C ASP A 42 11.88 -12.76 5.42
N LEU A 43 10.62 -13.09 5.24
CA LEU A 43 9.62 -13.15 6.32
C LEU A 43 8.95 -14.51 6.36
N PRO A 44 8.51 -14.97 7.55
CA PRO A 44 7.64 -16.13 7.60
C PRO A 44 6.34 -15.87 6.86
N ARG A 45 5.79 -16.91 6.24
CA ARG A 45 4.59 -16.78 5.43
C ARG A 45 3.41 -16.17 6.21
N GLY A 46 3.23 -16.60 7.46
CA GLY A 46 2.16 -16.07 8.29
C GLY A 46 2.32 -14.57 8.58
N THR A 47 3.56 -14.13 8.66
CA THR A 47 3.87 -12.71 8.90
C THR A 47 3.52 -11.88 7.66
N VAL A 48 3.67 -12.44 6.47
CA VAL A 48 3.30 -11.73 5.24
C VAL A 48 1.84 -11.31 5.28
N LYS A 49 0.96 -12.26 5.63
CA LYS A 49 -0.47 -11.99 5.65
C LYS A 49 -0.83 -10.89 6.66
N SER A 50 -0.30 -10.99 7.87
CA SER A 50 -0.62 -10.02 8.91
C SER A 50 -0.03 -8.64 8.59
N ARG A 51 1.19 -8.62 8.05
CA ARG A 51 1.82 -7.35 7.67
C ARG A 51 1.06 -6.68 6.52
N LEU A 52 0.61 -7.48 5.57
CA LEU A 52 -0.17 -6.95 4.45
C LEU A 52 -1.47 -6.33 4.95
N HIS A 53 -2.13 -7.00 5.91
CA HIS A 53 -3.35 -6.46 6.48
C HIS A 53 -3.09 -5.09 7.12
N ARG A 54 -2.07 -4.98 7.94
CA ARG A 54 -1.72 -3.71 8.59
C ARG A 54 -1.36 -2.64 7.57
N ALA A 55 -0.61 -3.03 6.54
CA ALA A 55 -0.22 -2.08 5.50
C ALA A 55 -1.44 -1.54 4.77
N ARG A 56 -2.41 -2.40 4.48
CA ARG A 56 -3.63 -1.97 3.81
C ARG A 56 -4.46 -1.03 4.68
N VAL A 57 -4.48 -1.27 5.99
CA VAL A 57 -5.18 -0.36 6.91
C VAL A 57 -4.52 1.02 6.87
N GLN A 58 -3.19 1.06 6.92
CA GLN A 58 -2.48 2.33 6.85
C GLN A 58 -2.70 3.04 5.52
N LEU A 59 -2.68 2.28 4.44
CA LEU A 59 -2.94 2.86 3.12
C LEU A 59 -4.35 3.44 3.04
N ALA A 60 -5.33 2.71 3.55
CA ALA A 60 -6.72 3.19 3.52
C ALA A 60 -6.85 4.51 4.29
N ARG A 61 -6.19 4.62 5.43
CA ARG A 61 -6.20 5.87 6.21
C ARG A 61 -5.56 7.01 5.43
N SER A 62 -4.45 6.74 4.79
CA SER A 62 -3.77 7.76 4.00
C SER A 62 -4.61 8.21 2.81
N LEU A 63 -5.22 7.24 2.12
CA LEU A 63 -6.10 7.55 1.00
C LEU A 63 -7.29 8.39 1.44
N SER A 64 -7.88 8.06 2.57
CA SER A 64 -9.01 8.81 3.11
C SER A 64 -8.62 10.27 3.35
N ARG A 65 -7.44 10.50 3.93
CA ARG A 65 -6.98 11.87 4.16
C ARG A 65 -6.77 12.63 2.87
N HIS A 66 -6.22 11.96 1.85
CA HIS A 66 -6.00 12.61 0.56
C HIS A 66 -7.31 12.94 -0.14
N ILE A 67 -8.26 12.04 -0.08
CA ILE A 67 -9.57 12.25 -0.69
C ILE A 67 -10.33 13.37 0.02
N ASP A 68 -10.32 13.37 1.35
CA ASP A 68 -10.97 14.43 2.12
C ASP A 68 -10.40 15.79 1.78
N LYS A 69 -9.10 15.85 1.57
CA LYS A 69 -8.43 17.07 1.20
C LYS A 69 -8.90 17.58 -0.15
N GLU A 70 -9.12 16.67 -1.09
CA GLU A 70 -9.60 17.04 -2.41
C GLU A 70 -11.05 17.50 -2.39
N ASP A 71 -11.82 17.01 -1.43
CA ASP A 71 -13.24 17.34 -1.32
C ASP A 71 -13.50 18.70 -0.69
N VAL A 72 -12.49 19.33 -0.15
CA VAL A 72 -12.66 20.57 0.61
C VAL A 72 -13.15 21.71 -0.24
N PHE A 73 -13.09 21.56 -1.54
CA PHE A 73 -13.41 22.64 -2.45
C PHE A 73 -14.87 22.76 -2.80
N GLU A 74 -15.70 21.96 -2.24
CA GLU A 74 -17.13 22.01 -2.52
C GLU A 74 -17.81 23.26 -2.00
#